data_c93f4577fd94fe3168ce8b40933433fa
#
_entry.id   c93f4577fd94fe3168ce8b40933433fa
#
_cell.length_a   1.000
_cell.length_b   1.000
_cell.length_c   1.000
_cell.angle_alpha   90.00
_cell.angle_beta   90.00
_cell.angle_gamma   90.00
#
_symmetry.space_group_name_H-M   'P 1'
#
loop_
_entity.id
_entity.type
_entity.pdbx_description
1 polymer ?
#
loop_
_entity_poly.entity_id
_entity_poly.type
_entity_poly.pdbx_seq_one_letter_code
_entity_poly.pdbx_strand_id
1 'polypeptide(L)'
;MSLSLDRFMTVRLMDTPSAIQAQDQSLAVYATDQFSDQFIDGLYLDVSSQAETEQIFGTASEIAKATAFAFSHPLKPKTIRIAYWNKSGEAIIARPNSLTATQTPLQFASLADSYTFTIKSRNVEETVTYTKPKVGAPTDYASLVTALNTALGLTTRFAFSFVNNVFALSSKVNGKDVDTDNITLEGQIADDLRLNASRNVKSIRGIDGKAGK
;
A
#
# COMPACT_ATOMS: atom_id res chain seq x y z
N MET A 1 2.18 32.49 7.05
CA MET A 1 1.19 32.02 6.08
C MET A 1 0.01 31.50 6.87
N SER A 2 -1.13 32.15 6.79
CA SER A 2 -2.37 31.71 7.45
C SER A 2 -2.98 30.61 6.59
N LEU A 3 -3.05 29.38 7.12
CA LEU A 3 -3.82 28.31 6.50
C LEU A 3 -5.31 28.65 6.66
N SER A 4 -5.99 28.87 5.55
CA SER A 4 -7.42 29.12 5.53
C SER A 4 -8.15 27.87 6.01
N LEU A 5 -8.92 28.01 7.08
CA LEU A 5 -9.78 26.97 7.66
C LEU A 5 -10.92 26.51 6.71
N ASP A 6 -11.10 27.17 5.58
CA ASP A 6 -12.14 26.86 4.59
C ASP A 6 -11.90 25.54 3.83
N ARG A 7 -10.81 24.85 4.12
CA ARG A 7 -10.45 23.57 3.49
C ARG A 7 -10.90 22.32 4.26
N PHE A 8 -11.49 22.49 5.43
CA PHE A 8 -11.99 21.37 6.21
C PHE A 8 -13.50 21.27 6.08
N MET A 9 -13.96 20.10 5.66
CA MET A 9 -15.39 19.80 5.64
C MET A 9 -15.91 19.86 7.08
N THR A 10 -16.77 20.85 7.37
CA THR A 10 -17.43 20.97 8.67
C THR A 10 -18.46 19.86 8.79
N VAL A 11 -18.12 18.78 9.49
CA VAL A 11 -19.13 17.82 9.94
C VAL A 11 -19.93 18.48 11.05
N ARG A 12 -21.13 18.93 10.77
CA ARG A 12 -22.09 19.35 11.82
C ARG A 12 -22.57 18.10 12.55
N LEU A 13 -22.06 17.89 13.75
CA LEU A 13 -22.72 17.03 14.72
C LEU A 13 -24.02 17.72 15.12
N MET A 14 -25.16 17.17 14.72
CA MET A 14 -26.43 17.59 15.27
C MET A 14 -26.54 17.05 16.70
N ASP A 15 -26.36 17.93 17.64
CA ASP A 15 -26.57 17.66 19.05
C ASP A 15 -28.10 17.64 19.31
N THR A 16 -28.66 16.45 19.47
CA THR A 16 -29.99 16.32 20.07
C THR A 16 -29.82 16.22 21.59
N PRO A 17 -30.35 17.14 22.40
CA PRO A 17 -30.19 17.10 23.83
C PRO A 17 -31.09 16.00 24.42
N SER A 18 -30.67 14.79 24.44
CA SER A 18 -31.29 13.75 25.27
C SER A 18 -30.23 12.81 25.81
N ALA A 19 -30.10 12.86 27.14
CA ALA A 19 -29.35 11.99 28.02
C ALA A 19 -27.89 11.73 27.54
N ILE A 20 -26.95 12.13 28.34
CA ILE A 20 -25.51 11.89 28.17
C ILE A 20 -25.27 10.38 28.00
N GLN A 21 -25.58 9.87 26.82
CA GLN A 21 -24.94 8.67 26.34
C GLN A 21 -23.52 9.11 25.97
N ALA A 22 -22.52 8.44 26.54
CA ALA A 22 -21.15 8.61 26.09
C ALA A 22 -21.16 8.51 24.58
N GLN A 23 -20.93 9.63 23.89
CA GLN A 23 -20.88 9.67 22.44
C GLN A 23 -19.80 8.66 22.04
N ASP A 24 -20.21 7.60 21.38
CA ASP A 24 -19.28 6.63 20.83
C ASP A 24 -18.56 7.28 19.64
N GLN A 25 -17.45 7.94 19.89
CA GLN A 25 -16.57 8.49 18.86
C GLN A 25 -15.78 7.35 18.20
N SER A 26 -16.50 6.37 17.69
CA SER A 26 -15.87 5.19 17.12
C SER A 26 -15.18 5.45 15.78
N LEU A 27 -15.59 6.48 15.06
CA LEU A 27 -15.08 6.77 13.72
C LEU A 27 -14.91 8.29 13.50
N ALA A 28 -13.71 8.69 13.07
CA ALA A 28 -13.45 10.01 12.48
C ALA A 28 -13.14 9.82 10.99
N VAL A 29 -13.46 10.81 10.16
CA VAL A 29 -13.21 10.76 8.70
C VAL A 29 -12.35 11.94 8.30
N TYR A 30 -11.24 11.64 7.61
CA TYR A 30 -10.35 12.62 7.00
C TYR A 30 -10.30 12.39 5.49
N ALA A 31 -10.10 13.45 4.71
CA ALA A 31 -9.92 13.36 3.27
C ALA A 31 -8.54 13.89 2.87
N THR A 32 -7.91 13.23 1.91
CA THR A 32 -6.64 13.65 1.32
C THR A 32 -6.70 13.59 -0.19
N ASP A 33 -6.04 14.52 -0.86
CA ASP A 33 -5.80 14.55 -2.30
C ASP A 33 -4.42 13.99 -2.69
N GLN A 34 -3.68 13.48 -1.70
CA GLN A 34 -2.36 12.88 -1.87
C GLN A 34 -2.41 11.36 -1.67
N PHE A 35 -1.32 10.68 -2.05
CA PHE A 35 -1.13 9.24 -1.81
C PHE A 35 -2.19 8.34 -2.46
N SER A 36 -2.61 8.65 -3.68
CA SER A 36 -3.60 7.85 -4.42
C SER A 36 -3.24 6.36 -4.54
N ASP A 37 -1.94 6.04 -4.51
CA ASP A 37 -1.35 4.71 -4.57
C ASP A 37 -1.53 3.89 -3.28
N GLN A 38 -1.86 4.54 -2.16
CA GLN A 38 -2.06 3.87 -0.87
C GLN A 38 -3.50 3.38 -0.65
N PHE A 39 -4.45 3.80 -1.50
CA PHE A 39 -5.85 3.41 -1.37
C PHE A 39 -6.14 2.11 -2.13
N ILE A 40 -6.03 1.00 -1.44
CA ILE A 40 -5.87 -0.36 -1.98
C ILE A 40 -7.16 -0.93 -2.59
N ASP A 41 -8.26 -0.92 -1.87
CA ASP A 41 -9.52 -1.58 -2.29
C ASP A 41 -10.67 -0.60 -2.51
N GLY A 42 -10.39 0.68 -2.54
CA GLY A 42 -11.43 1.69 -2.64
C GLY A 42 -10.85 3.08 -2.48
N LEU A 43 -11.73 4.02 -2.18
CA LEU A 43 -11.38 5.41 -1.97
C LEU A 43 -11.11 5.73 -0.50
N TYR A 44 -10.95 4.73 0.36
CA TYR A 44 -10.67 4.94 1.79
C TYR A 44 -9.85 3.82 2.39
N LEU A 45 -9.17 4.16 3.50
CA LEU A 45 -8.46 3.26 4.40
C LEU A 45 -8.88 3.55 5.83
N ASP A 46 -9.03 2.51 6.63
CA ASP A 46 -9.30 2.63 8.06
C ASP A 46 -8.01 2.37 8.84
N VAL A 47 -7.65 3.28 9.74
CA VAL A 47 -6.47 3.17 10.62
C VAL A 47 -6.90 3.24 12.08
N SER A 48 -6.25 2.47 12.92
CA SER A 48 -6.57 2.32 14.34
C SER A 48 -5.52 2.95 15.28
N SER A 49 -4.41 3.40 14.71
CA SER A 49 -3.31 3.98 15.47
C SER A 49 -2.50 4.98 14.66
N GLN A 50 -1.80 5.87 15.37
CA GLN A 50 -0.82 6.79 14.79
C GLN A 50 0.30 6.03 14.05
N ALA A 51 0.84 4.98 14.67
CA ALA A 51 1.92 4.20 14.08
C ALA A 51 1.52 3.56 12.74
N GLU A 52 0.28 3.09 12.62
CA GLU A 52 -0.27 2.55 11.37
C GLU A 52 -0.37 3.63 10.29
N THR A 53 -0.83 4.84 10.67
CA THR A 53 -0.89 5.97 9.74
C THR A 53 0.50 6.36 9.24
N GLU A 54 1.47 6.46 10.15
CA GLU A 54 2.86 6.81 9.80
C GLU A 54 3.52 5.76 8.90
N GLN A 55 3.20 4.51 9.11
CA GLN A 55 3.69 3.42 8.27
C GLN A 55 3.16 3.49 6.83
N ILE A 56 1.89 3.90 6.66
CA ILE A 56 1.24 3.97 5.35
C ILE A 56 1.61 5.26 4.62
N PHE A 57 1.54 6.41 5.30
CA PHE A 57 1.64 7.74 4.67
C PHE A 57 2.98 8.45 4.93
N GLY A 58 3.82 7.89 5.80
CA GLY A 58 5.06 8.51 6.25
C GLY A 58 4.85 9.50 7.41
N THR A 59 5.85 9.62 8.28
CA THR A 59 5.79 10.42 9.52
C THR A 59 5.64 11.93 9.27
N ALA A 60 6.13 12.42 8.14
CA ALA A 60 6.11 13.84 7.78
C ALA A 60 4.82 14.27 7.05
N SER A 61 3.94 13.33 6.68
CA SER A 61 2.73 13.62 5.92
C SER A 61 1.72 14.44 6.71
N GLU A 62 0.91 15.25 6.02
CA GLU A 62 -0.16 16.03 6.65
C GLU A 62 -1.22 15.12 7.29
N ILE A 63 -1.47 13.97 6.68
CA ILE A 63 -2.37 12.94 7.24
C ILE A 63 -1.82 12.40 8.55
N ALA A 64 -0.52 12.08 8.64
CA ALA A 64 0.08 11.60 9.88
C ALA A 64 0.00 12.65 10.99
N LYS A 65 0.21 13.91 10.68
CA LYS A 65 0.05 15.02 11.64
C LYS A 65 -1.41 15.19 12.10
N ALA A 66 -2.35 15.13 11.17
CA ALA A 66 -3.78 15.25 11.49
C ALA A 66 -4.26 14.08 12.37
N THR A 67 -3.86 12.84 12.04
CA THR A 67 -4.22 11.66 12.84
C THR A 67 -3.53 11.65 14.20
N ALA A 68 -2.28 12.16 14.29
CA ALA A 68 -1.58 12.31 15.58
C ALA A 68 -2.39 13.20 16.53
N PHE A 69 -2.91 14.32 16.04
CA PHE A 69 -3.77 15.19 16.84
C PHE A 69 -5.03 14.47 17.32
N ALA A 70 -5.71 13.74 16.43
CA ALA A 70 -6.92 13.00 16.79
C ALA A 70 -6.66 11.87 17.81
N PHE A 71 -5.61 11.08 17.62
CA PHE A 71 -5.24 9.99 18.53
C PHE A 71 -4.67 10.47 19.86
N SER A 72 -4.17 11.70 19.95
CA SER A 72 -3.71 12.30 21.21
C SER A 72 -4.82 12.83 22.10
N HIS A 73 -6.04 12.98 21.57
CA HIS A 73 -7.17 13.52 22.31
C HIS A 73 -7.66 12.53 23.39
N PRO A 74 -8.07 12.98 24.60
CA PRO A 74 -8.61 12.10 25.63
C PRO A 74 -9.81 11.25 25.19
N LEU A 75 -10.65 11.80 24.33
CA LEU A 75 -11.79 11.12 23.68
C LEU A 75 -11.41 10.73 22.24
N LYS A 76 -10.31 10.02 22.09
CA LYS A 76 -9.81 9.63 20.78
C LYS A 76 -10.76 8.66 20.06
N PRO A 77 -10.90 8.75 18.73
CA PRO A 77 -11.66 7.80 17.96
C PRO A 77 -10.98 6.42 18.00
N LYS A 78 -11.78 5.36 17.94
CA LYS A 78 -11.25 3.98 17.81
C LYS A 78 -10.63 3.75 16.43
N THR A 79 -11.23 4.37 15.42
CA THR A 79 -10.83 4.23 14.03
C THR A 79 -10.89 5.58 13.34
N ILE A 80 -9.93 5.87 12.52
CA ILE A 80 -9.94 7.00 11.60
C ILE A 80 -10.06 6.45 10.19
N ARG A 81 -11.07 6.91 9.46
CA ARG A 81 -11.22 6.63 8.04
C ARG A 81 -10.55 7.75 7.24
N ILE A 82 -9.58 7.38 6.44
CA ILE A 82 -8.87 8.29 5.54
C ILE A 82 -9.40 8.01 4.14
N ALA A 83 -10.03 9.01 3.52
CA ALA A 83 -10.60 8.89 2.19
C ALA A 83 -9.75 9.65 1.16
N TYR A 84 -9.60 9.07 -0.03
CA TYR A 84 -8.98 9.77 -1.14
C TYR A 84 -10.01 10.69 -1.80
N TRP A 85 -9.67 11.96 -1.91
CA TRP A 85 -10.49 12.97 -2.57
C TRP A 85 -9.76 13.53 -3.79
N ASN A 86 -10.24 13.15 -4.96
CA ASN A 86 -9.73 13.72 -6.21
C ASN A 86 -10.28 15.13 -6.43
N LYS A 87 -9.54 16.11 -5.92
CA LYS A 87 -9.93 17.51 -5.90
C LYS A 87 -9.82 18.21 -7.26
N SER A 88 -8.89 17.76 -8.09
CA SER A 88 -8.61 18.39 -9.38
C SER A 88 -9.52 17.92 -10.50
N GLY A 89 -10.37 16.92 -10.26
CA GLY A 89 -11.16 16.28 -11.32
C GLY A 89 -10.33 15.47 -12.31
N GLU A 90 -9.05 15.24 -12.02
CA GLU A 90 -8.17 14.40 -12.82
C GLU A 90 -8.59 12.93 -12.75
N ALA A 91 -8.19 12.18 -13.74
CA ALA A 91 -8.40 10.74 -13.76
C ALA A 91 -7.70 10.10 -12.55
N ILE A 92 -8.41 9.26 -11.80
CA ILE A 92 -7.75 8.39 -10.83
C ILE A 92 -6.76 7.53 -11.59
N ILE A 93 -5.49 7.55 -11.16
CA ILE A 93 -4.45 6.73 -11.78
C ILE A 93 -4.87 5.27 -11.65
N ALA A 94 -4.97 4.58 -12.78
CA ALA A 94 -5.23 3.14 -12.79
C ALA A 94 -4.09 2.44 -12.03
N ARG A 95 -4.45 1.54 -11.10
CA ARG A 95 -3.48 0.78 -10.32
C ARG A 95 -3.36 -0.65 -10.85
N PRO A 96 -2.16 -1.23 -10.86
CA PRO A 96 -2.00 -2.63 -11.19
C PRO A 96 -2.55 -3.53 -10.09
N ASN A 97 -2.87 -4.78 -10.42
CA ASN A 97 -3.02 -5.84 -9.44
C ASN A 97 -1.66 -6.09 -8.76
N SER A 98 -1.64 -6.26 -7.45
CA SER A 98 -0.39 -6.49 -6.73
C SER A 98 -0.56 -7.37 -5.49
N LEU A 99 0.54 -7.95 -5.08
CA LEU A 99 0.73 -8.72 -3.87
C LEU A 99 1.71 -7.96 -3.00
N THR A 100 1.36 -7.60 -1.76
CA THR A 100 2.18 -6.75 -0.92
C THR A 100 2.42 -7.33 0.46
N ALA A 101 3.60 -7.04 1.02
CA ALA A 101 3.94 -7.38 2.39
C ALA A 101 4.82 -6.29 3.02
N THR A 102 4.54 -5.95 4.27
CA THR A 102 5.42 -5.11 5.07
C THR A 102 6.70 -5.86 5.40
N GLN A 103 7.84 -5.23 5.16
CA GLN A 103 9.14 -5.85 5.35
C GLN A 103 9.68 -5.65 6.76
N THR A 104 10.35 -6.69 7.26
CA THR A 104 11.31 -6.56 8.35
C THR A 104 12.72 -6.47 7.76
N PRO A 105 13.70 -5.94 8.52
CA PRO A 105 15.07 -5.86 8.04
C PRO A 105 15.56 -7.19 7.50
N LEU A 106 15.98 -7.22 6.25
CA LEU A 106 16.49 -8.38 5.55
C LEU A 106 18.01 -8.44 5.71
N GLN A 107 18.53 -9.61 6.03
CA GLN A 107 19.98 -9.82 6.03
C GLN A 107 20.41 -10.18 4.59
N PHE A 108 20.82 -9.19 3.81
CA PHE A 108 21.17 -9.37 2.40
C PHE A 108 22.31 -10.36 2.19
N ALA A 109 23.21 -10.50 3.18
CA ALA A 109 24.30 -11.47 3.14
C ALA A 109 23.80 -12.92 3.21
N SER A 110 22.65 -13.19 3.80
CA SER A 110 22.05 -14.52 3.93
C SER A 110 21.12 -14.90 2.78
N LEU A 111 20.93 -14.01 1.80
CA LEU A 111 20.17 -14.35 0.61
C LEU A 111 20.87 -15.49 -0.16
N ALA A 112 20.07 -16.44 -0.64
CA ALA A 112 20.58 -17.56 -1.43
C ALA A 112 21.29 -17.06 -2.70
N ASP A 113 22.25 -17.84 -3.18
CA ASP A 113 22.99 -17.50 -4.40
C ASP A 113 22.14 -17.63 -5.65
N SER A 114 21.08 -18.41 -5.59
CA SER A 114 20.12 -18.54 -6.67
C SER A 114 18.73 -18.84 -6.13
N TYR A 115 17.73 -18.24 -6.75
CA TYR A 115 16.32 -18.52 -6.51
C TYR A 115 15.64 -18.93 -7.82
N THR A 116 14.92 -20.02 -7.78
CA THR A 116 13.91 -20.32 -8.79
C THR A 116 12.55 -20.08 -8.15
N PHE A 117 11.74 -19.24 -8.76
CA PHE A 117 10.44 -18.89 -8.25
C PHE A 117 9.39 -18.82 -9.35
N THR A 118 8.16 -19.04 -8.99
CA THR A 118 7.02 -19.00 -9.91
C THR A 118 6.02 -17.95 -9.47
N ILE A 119 5.65 -17.11 -10.40
CA ILE A 119 4.58 -16.13 -10.23
C ILE A 119 3.34 -16.72 -10.90
N LYS A 120 2.29 -16.89 -10.11
CA LYS A 120 1.00 -17.37 -10.61
C LYS A 120 -0.06 -16.31 -10.45
N SER A 121 -0.91 -16.21 -11.42
CA SER A 121 -2.17 -15.48 -11.38
C SER A 121 -3.23 -16.28 -12.10
N ARG A 122 -4.46 -15.78 -12.19
CA ARG A 122 -5.58 -16.56 -12.73
C ARG A 122 -5.28 -17.29 -14.07
N ASN A 123 -4.67 -16.59 -15.02
CA ASN A 123 -4.42 -17.10 -16.38
C ASN A 123 -2.95 -17.00 -16.79
N VAL A 124 -2.06 -16.64 -15.89
CA VAL A 124 -0.63 -16.46 -16.19
C VAL A 124 0.19 -17.20 -15.15
N GLU A 125 1.16 -17.96 -15.62
CA GLU A 125 2.16 -18.61 -14.80
C GLU A 125 3.53 -18.36 -15.43
N GLU A 126 4.43 -17.75 -14.66
CA GLU A 126 5.78 -17.41 -15.09
C GLU A 126 6.80 -17.96 -14.08
N THR A 127 7.71 -18.80 -14.55
CA THR A 127 8.83 -19.31 -13.73
C THR A 127 10.11 -18.59 -14.10
N VAL A 128 10.78 -18.05 -13.11
CA VAL A 128 11.99 -17.23 -13.27
C VAL A 128 13.10 -17.74 -12.37
N THR A 129 14.33 -17.73 -12.86
CA THR A 129 15.53 -17.98 -12.06
C THR A 129 16.31 -16.68 -11.89
N TYR A 130 16.49 -16.27 -10.65
CA TYR A 130 17.39 -15.19 -10.26
C TYR A 130 18.67 -15.78 -9.71
N THR A 131 19.81 -15.32 -10.21
CA THR A 131 21.13 -15.66 -9.68
C THR A 131 21.78 -14.41 -9.11
N LYS A 132 22.17 -14.46 -7.84
CA LYS A 132 22.83 -13.34 -7.16
C LYS A 132 24.18 -13.08 -7.83
N PRO A 133 24.42 -11.85 -8.31
CA PRO A 133 25.70 -11.53 -8.93
C PRO A 133 26.83 -11.60 -7.90
N LYS A 134 27.97 -12.14 -8.31
CA LYS A 134 29.18 -12.22 -7.46
C LYS A 134 29.80 -10.85 -7.20
N VAL A 135 29.60 -9.91 -8.14
CA VAL A 135 30.03 -8.51 -8.03
C VAL A 135 28.80 -7.65 -8.10
N GLY A 136 28.65 -6.73 -7.14
CA GLY A 136 27.44 -5.91 -7.07
C GLY A 136 26.21 -6.65 -6.55
N ALA A 137 26.39 -7.60 -5.63
CA ALA A 137 25.28 -8.24 -4.94
C ALA A 137 24.40 -7.19 -4.24
N PRO A 138 23.08 -7.41 -4.16
CA PRO A 138 22.19 -6.50 -3.48
C PRO A 138 22.59 -6.28 -2.01
N THR A 139 22.66 -5.03 -1.60
CA THR A 139 22.97 -4.62 -0.21
C THR A 139 21.83 -3.88 0.46
N ASP A 140 20.81 -3.53 -0.31
CA ASP A 140 19.59 -2.86 0.12
C ASP A 140 18.39 -3.32 -0.72
N TYR A 141 17.20 -2.89 -0.31
CA TYR A 141 15.96 -3.26 -1.02
C TYR A 141 15.89 -2.71 -2.45
N ALA A 142 16.42 -1.51 -2.69
CA ALA A 142 16.37 -0.90 -4.02
C ALA A 142 17.23 -1.67 -5.02
N SER A 143 18.44 -2.07 -4.62
CA SER A 143 19.33 -2.90 -5.44
C SER A 143 18.76 -4.31 -5.65
N LEU A 144 18.08 -4.88 -4.64
CA LEU A 144 17.40 -6.17 -4.76
C LEU A 144 16.24 -6.10 -5.78
N VAL A 145 15.40 -5.06 -5.69
CA VAL A 145 14.32 -4.81 -6.66
C VAL A 145 14.86 -4.71 -8.08
N THR A 146 15.95 -3.97 -8.26
CA THR A 146 16.60 -3.81 -9.57
C THR A 146 17.09 -5.16 -10.10
N ALA A 147 17.72 -5.96 -9.26
CA ALA A 147 18.24 -7.27 -9.62
C ALA A 147 17.12 -8.27 -9.98
N LEU A 148 16.04 -8.29 -9.19
CA LEU A 148 14.87 -9.13 -9.45
C LEU A 148 14.14 -8.72 -10.74
N ASN A 149 13.95 -7.43 -10.97
CA ASN A 149 13.33 -6.94 -12.20
C ASN A 149 14.19 -7.20 -13.44
N THR A 150 15.51 -7.20 -13.29
CA THR A 150 16.44 -7.61 -14.36
C THR A 150 16.26 -9.10 -14.68
N ALA A 151 16.12 -9.94 -13.66
CA ALA A 151 15.87 -11.38 -13.84
C ALA A 151 14.49 -11.65 -14.46
N LEU A 152 13.47 -10.90 -14.10
CA LEU A 152 12.15 -10.96 -14.72
C LEU A 152 12.21 -10.59 -16.22
N GLY A 153 13.05 -9.63 -16.57
CA GLY A 153 13.18 -9.15 -17.93
C GLY A 153 12.02 -8.26 -18.41
N LEU A 154 12.09 -7.86 -19.67
CA LEU A 154 11.10 -6.95 -20.26
C LEU A 154 9.80 -7.64 -20.68
N THR A 155 9.84 -8.94 -20.94
CA THR A 155 8.72 -9.72 -21.48
C THR A 155 7.72 -10.18 -20.43
N THR A 156 8.12 -10.23 -19.17
CA THR A 156 7.22 -10.62 -18.09
C THR A 156 6.14 -9.58 -17.83
N ARG A 157 4.97 -10.05 -17.39
CA ARG A 157 3.84 -9.18 -17.03
C ARG A 157 3.97 -8.56 -15.65
N PHE A 158 4.98 -8.93 -14.87
CA PHE A 158 5.14 -8.57 -13.48
C PHE A 158 6.38 -7.71 -13.22
N ALA A 159 6.34 -6.94 -12.15
CA ALA A 159 7.47 -6.17 -11.66
C ALA A 159 7.48 -6.12 -10.13
N PHE A 160 8.67 -6.19 -9.54
CA PHE A 160 8.88 -5.92 -8.12
C PHE A 160 9.04 -4.43 -7.86
N SER A 161 8.57 -3.99 -6.72
CA SER A 161 8.79 -2.64 -6.20
C SER A 161 8.99 -2.65 -4.69
N PHE A 162 9.59 -1.59 -4.16
CA PHE A 162 9.75 -1.40 -2.72
C PHE A 162 9.55 0.08 -2.39
N VAL A 163 8.46 0.38 -1.69
CA VAL A 163 8.08 1.74 -1.31
C VAL A 163 7.51 1.71 0.11
N ASN A 164 7.90 2.67 0.94
CA ASN A 164 7.40 2.82 2.32
C ASN A 164 7.51 1.54 3.17
N ASN A 165 8.64 0.84 3.07
CA ASN A 165 8.90 -0.42 3.77
C ASN A 165 7.94 -1.57 3.36
N VAL A 166 7.30 -1.45 2.21
CA VAL A 166 6.44 -2.48 1.64
C VAL A 166 7.07 -3.03 0.37
N PHE A 167 7.28 -4.33 0.33
CA PHE A 167 7.69 -5.03 -0.88
C PHE A 167 6.44 -5.46 -1.64
N ALA A 168 6.40 -5.15 -2.92
CA ALA A 168 5.27 -5.50 -3.77
C ALA A 168 5.72 -6.22 -5.04
N LEU A 169 4.93 -7.19 -5.47
CA LEU A 169 4.96 -7.79 -6.79
C LEU A 169 3.68 -7.38 -7.52
N SER A 170 3.80 -6.63 -8.57
CA SER A 170 2.66 -6.03 -9.27
C SER A 170 2.61 -6.45 -10.73
N SER A 171 1.40 -6.54 -11.28
CA SER A 171 1.23 -6.55 -12.74
C SER A 171 1.70 -5.23 -13.34
N LYS A 172 2.33 -5.28 -14.51
CA LYS A 172 2.66 -4.09 -15.30
C LYS A 172 1.43 -3.49 -16.01
N VAL A 173 0.32 -4.22 -16.02
CA VAL A 173 -0.95 -3.75 -16.60
C VAL A 173 -1.71 -2.99 -15.53
N ASN A 174 -2.10 -1.75 -15.84
CA ASN A 174 -2.92 -0.94 -14.95
C ASN A 174 -4.40 -1.26 -15.15
N GLY A 175 -5.19 -1.05 -14.09
CA GLY A 175 -6.63 -1.25 -14.11
C GLY A 175 -7.03 -2.66 -13.72
N LYS A 176 -8.28 -3.01 -14.03
CA LYS A 176 -8.81 -4.34 -13.80
C LYS A 176 -8.30 -5.28 -14.89
N ASP A 177 -7.34 -6.09 -14.53
CA ASP A 177 -6.83 -7.13 -15.41
C ASP A 177 -7.21 -8.50 -14.85
N VAL A 178 -8.08 -9.21 -15.58
CA VAL A 178 -8.57 -10.54 -15.20
C VAL A 178 -7.50 -11.63 -15.36
N ASP A 179 -6.52 -11.42 -16.24
CA ASP A 179 -5.46 -12.40 -16.50
C ASP A 179 -4.43 -12.41 -15.37
N THR A 180 -4.21 -11.28 -14.73
CA THR A 180 -3.24 -11.12 -13.64
C THR A 180 -3.89 -10.92 -12.26
N ASP A 181 -5.17 -11.23 -12.11
CA ASP A 181 -5.86 -11.21 -10.82
C ASP A 181 -5.37 -12.34 -9.90
N ASN A 182 -5.38 -12.09 -8.58
CA ASN A 182 -4.93 -13.04 -7.56
C ASN A 182 -3.46 -13.49 -7.72
N ILE A 183 -2.55 -12.53 -7.76
CA ILE A 183 -1.12 -12.80 -7.85
C ILE A 183 -0.66 -13.60 -6.63
N THR A 184 0.09 -14.66 -6.86
CA THR A 184 0.81 -15.43 -5.84
C THR A 184 2.27 -15.61 -6.25
N LEU A 185 3.15 -15.65 -5.27
CA LEU A 185 4.57 -15.91 -5.45
C LEU A 185 4.93 -17.20 -4.72
N GLU A 186 5.54 -18.13 -5.43
CA GLU A 186 6.00 -19.43 -4.91
C GLU A 186 7.51 -19.55 -5.01
N GLY A 187 8.09 -20.32 -4.08
CA GLY A 187 9.54 -20.53 -3.99
C GLY A 187 10.14 -19.86 -2.77
N GLN A 188 11.41 -20.17 -2.46
CA GLN A 188 12.08 -19.66 -1.26
C GLN A 188 12.11 -18.13 -1.18
N ILE A 189 12.20 -17.45 -2.32
CA ILE A 189 12.17 -15.98 -2.35
C ILE A 189 10.86 -15.41 -1.81
N ALA A 190 9.74 -16.14 -1.95
CA ALA A 190 8.46 -15.71 -1.40
C ALA A 190 8.48 -15.68 0.14
N ASP A 191 9.21 -16.61 0.76
CA ASP A 191 9.43 -16.62 2.20
C ASP A 191 10.35 -15.48 2.64
N ASP A 192 11.46 -15.29 1.94
CA ASP A 192 12.45 -14.25 2.25
C ASP A 192 11.86 -12.84 2.11
N LEU A 193 11.03 -12.61 1.09
CA LEU A 193 10.33 -11.35 0.86
C LEU A 193 8.99 -11.26 1.60
N ARG A 194 8.59 -12.28 2.36
CA ARG A 194 7.30 -12.37 3.05
C ARG A 194 6.08 -12.25 2.15
N LEU A 195 6.23 -12.57 0.88
CA LEU A 195 5.16 -12.55 -0.11
C LEU A 195 4.44 -13.90 -0.27
N ASN A 196 4.63 -14.83 0.65
CA ASN A 196 3.92 -16.10 0.63
C ASN A 196 2.55 -16.01 1.35
N ALA A 197 1.64 -16.91 0.99
CA ALA A 197 0.27 -16.96 1.51
C ALA A 197 0.17 -17.14 3.05
N SER A 198 1.25 -17.61 3.71
CA SER A 198 1.28 -17.82 5.16
C SER A 198 1.64 -16.57 5.97
N ARG A 199 1.98 -15.46 5.32
CA ARG A 199 2.51 -14.26 5.95
C ARG A 199 1.71 -13.03 5.55
N ASN A 200 0.77 -12.57 6.32
CA ASN A 200 0.04 -11.29 6.23
C ASN A 200 0.11 -10.55 4.88
N VAL A 201 0.09 -11.30 3.80
CA VAL A 201 0.17 -10.79 2.44
C VAL A 201 -1.17 -10.16 2.09
N LYS A 202 -1.14 -8.94 1.55
CA LYS A 202 -2.32 -8.28 1.04
C LYS A 202 -2.35 -8.42 -0.48
N SER A 203 -3.45 -8.95 -1.01
CA SER A 203 -3.72 -8.92 -2.43
C SER A 203 -4.47 -7.64 -2.77
N ILE A 204 -3.95 -6.89 -3.72
CA ILE A 204 -4.48 -5.59 -4.14
C ILE A 204 -5.03 -5.73 -5.54
N ARG A 205 -6.30 -5.41 -5.73
CA ARG A 205 -6.92 -5.37 -7.05
C ARG A 205 -6.55 -4.11 -7.81
N GLY A 206 -6.32 -4.27 -9.10
CA GLY A 206 -6.24 -3.15 -10.02
C GLY A 206 -7.56 -2.38 -10.06
N ILE A 207 -7.46 -1.06 -10.19
CA ILE A 207 -8.60 -0.17 -10.30
C ILE A 207 -8.45 0.61 -11.60
N ASP A 208 -9.50 0.61 -12.42
CA ASP A 208 -9.54 1.43 -13.62
C ASP A 208 -9.53 2.91 -13.25
N GLY A 209 -8.75 3.69 -13.97
CA GLY A 209 -8.80 5.14 -13.87
C GLY A 209 -10.19 5.66 -14.23
N LYS A 210 -10.71 6.61 -13.45
CA LYS A 210 -11.93 7.35 -13.79
C LYS A 210 -11.58 8.81 -13.92
N ALA A 211 -12.00 9.42 -15.01
CA ALA A 211 -11.97 10.87 -15.09
C ALA A 211 -12.85 11.44 -13.97
N GLY A 212 -12.32 12.39 -13.22
CA GLY A 212 -13.10 13.16 -12.27
C GLY A 212 -14.20 13.92 -13.02
N LYS A 213 -15.39 13.96 -12.45
CA LYS A 213 -16.49 14.78 -12.95
C LYS A 213 -16.42 16.17 -12.35
#